data_695fa28d8fcd2d71c2027ef111e0c968
#
_entry.id   695fa28d8fcd2d71c2027ef111e0c968
#
_cell.length_a   1.000
_cell.length_b   1.000
_cell.length_c   1.000
_cell.angle_alpha   90.00
_cell.angle_beta   90.00
_cell.angle_gamma   90.00
#
_symmetry.space_group_name_H-M   'P 1'
#
loop_
_entity.id
_entity.type
_entity.pdbx_description
1 polymer ?
#
loop_
_entity_poly.entity_id
_entity_poly.type
_entity_poly.pdbx_seq_one_letter_code
_entity_poly.pdbx_strand_id
1 'polypeptide(L)'
;MKNFFLAAFLCICVNGFAQLIQIGPQISTNITSVNAKNFSSDHTNTGIGITAFARVNLLLFYGQGEFGYSKSNFSVYQDGIGETEFKLAGTDASLIAGYKLVPLGKVGNVRLFVGYNWKNYSDISKNNNLNSIALEKNNHSIIGGVGVDVWKLTFDVRYLAGLTDIDSSDGEIKTGITNFSLGFKFL
;
A
#
# COMPACT_ATOMS: atom_id res chain seq x y z
N MET A 1 36.57 10.60 29.39
CA MET A 1 36.71 9.23 28.84
C MET A 1 35.44 8.40 28.95
N LYS A 2 34.67 8.42 30.05
CA LYS A 2 33.39 7.69 30.16
C LYS A 2 32.39 7.96 29.03
N ASN A 3 32.21 9.24 28.65
CA ASN A 3 31.24 9.61 27.61
C ASN A 3 31.67 9.18 26.20
N PHE A 4 32.97 9.04 25.95
CA PHE A 4 33.48 8.53 24.67
C PHE A 4 33.22 7.03 24.50
N PHE A 5 33.38 6.24 25.56
CA PHE A 5 33.05 4.82 25.53
C PHE A 5 31.56 4.58 25.38
N LEU A 6 30.73 5.42 26.01
CA LEU A 6 29.27 5.35 25.87
C LEU A 6 28.83 5.67 24.43
N ALA A 7 29.41 6.72 23.81
CA ALA A 7 29.13 7.07 22.42
C ALA A 7 29.59 5.99 21.43
N ALA A 8 30.80 5.43 21.65
CA ALA A 8 31.33 4.33 20.83
C ALA A 8 30.46 3.07 20.97
N PHE A 9 30.02 2.74 22.18
CA PHE A 9 29.13 1.60 22.43
C PHE A 9 27.75 1.81 21.77
N LEU A 10 27.18 3.01 21.85
CA LEU A 10 25.94 3.37 21.14
C LEU A 10 26.12 3.23 19.61
N CYS A 11 27.23 3.70 19.04
CA CYS A 11 27.51 3.57 17.61
C CYS A 11 27.65 2.11 17.16
N ILE A 12 28.23 1.24 17.98
CA ILE A 12 28.34 -0.20 17.68
C ILE A 12 26.95 -0.88 17.75
N CYS A 13 26.15 -0.53 18.75
CA CYS A 13 24.79 -1.04 18.88
C CYS A 13 23.92 -0.64 17.68
N VAL A 14 23.99 0.61 17.23
CA VAL A 14 23.21 1.10 16.08
C VAL A 14 23.54 0.34 14.81
N ASN A 15 24.82 0.01 14.55
CA ASN A 15 25.20 -0.78 13.36
C ASN A 15 24.70 -2.24 13.43
N GLY A 16 24.60 -2.84 14.62
CA GLY A 16 24.02 -4.17 14.79
C GLY A 16 22.52 -4.21 14.55
N PHE A 17 21.79 -3.16 14.93
CA PHE A 17 20.35 -3.03 14.71
C PHE A 17 19.99 -2.58 13.30
N ALA A 18 20.88 -1.91 12.57
CA ALA A 18 20.65 -1.43 11.20
C ALA A 18 20.34 -2.57 10.20
N GLN A 19 20.79 -3.80 10.46
CA GLN A 19 20.40 -4.97 9.67
C GLN A 19 19.04 -5.56 10.08
N LEU A 20 18.63 -5.32 11.33
CA LEU A 20 17.39 -5.83 11.88
C LEU A 20 16.20 -4.92 11.51
N ILE A 21 16.39 -3.61 11.57
CA ILE A 21 15.34 -2.61 11.34
C ILE A 21 15.66 -1.82 10.07
N GLN A 22 14.69 -1.72 9.19
CA GLN A 22 14.75 -0.91 7.97
C GLN A 22 13.59 0.08 7.97
N ILE A 23 13.88 1.35 7.74
CA ILE A 23 12.87 2.40 7.63
C ILE A 23 13.10 3.21 6.36
N GLY A 24 12.04 3.75 5.80
CA GLY A 24 12.17 4.63 4.64
C GLY A 24 10.85 5.08 4.04
N PRO A 25 10.93 6.02 3.10
CA PRO A 25 9.80 6.44 2.29
C PRO A 25 9.56 5.45 1.15
N GLN A 26 8.33 5.44 0.66
CA GLN A 26 7.88 4.65 -0.46
C GLN A 26 6.85 5.45 -1.25
N ILE A 27 6.97 5.44 -2.56
CA ILE A 27 5.97 5.95 -3.49
C ILE A 27 5.27 4.79 -4.16
N SER A 28 4.00 4.96 -4.49
CA SER A 28 3.22 3.90 -5.12
C SER A 28 2.27 4.43 -6.18
N THR A 29 1.94 3.56 -7.14
CA THR A 29 0.85 3.76 -8.07
C THR A 29 -0.13 2.61 -7.95
N ASN A 30 -1.41 2.94 -7.96
CA ASN A 30 -2.52 2.00 -7.85
C ASN A 30 -3.22 1.89 -9.19
N ILE A 31 -3.50 0.68 -9.63
CA ILE A 31 -4.37 0.38 -10.77
C ILE A 31 -5.59 -0.33 -10.20
N THR A 32 -6.74 0.30 -10.27
CA THR A 32 -7.99 -0.26 -9.75
C THR A 32 -8.77 -0.90 -10.87
N SER A 33 -9.11 -2.18 -10.71
CA SER A 33 -10.03 -2.91 -11.57
C SER A 33 -11.34 -3.12 -10.80
N VAL A 34 -12.44 -2.59 -11.33
CA VAL A 34 -13.78 -2.79 -10.75
C VAL A 34 -14.49 -3.85 -11.59
N ASN A 35 -14.78 -5.01 -10.98
CA ASN A 35 -15.61 -6.04 -11.57
C ASN A 35 -17.04 -5.83 -11.06
N ALA A 36 -17.86 -5.13 -11.82
CA ALA A 36 -19.30 -5.03 -11.57
C ALA A 36 -20.07 -5.83 -12.63
N LYS A 37 -20.91 -6.77 -12.20
CA LYS A 37 -21.64 -7.70 -13.10
C LYS A 37 -22.57 -7.02 -14.13
N ASN A 38 -22.87 -5.72 -13.98
CA ASN A 38 -23.82 -4.98 -14.82
C ASN A 38 -23.28 -3.62 -15.35
N PHE A 39 -21.97 -3.36 -15.24
CA PHE A 39 -21.37 -2.12 -15.76
C PHE A 39 -20.14 -2.46 -16.61
N SER A 40 -20.14 -2.04 -17.85
CA SER A 40 -18.95 -2.07 -18.69
C SER A 40 -18.01 -0.94 -18.28
N SER A 41 -17.13 -1.17 -17.30
CA SER A 41 -16.11 -0.22 -16.94
C SER A 41 -14.81 -0.57 -17.64
N ASP A 42 -14.60 0.01 -18.80
CA ASP A 42 -13.36 -0.14 -19.60
C ASP A 42 -12.30 0.92 -19.22
N HIS A 43 -12.45 1.53 -18.06
CA HIS A 43 -11.56 2.61 -17.62
C HIS A 43 -10.63 2.14 -16.51
N THR A 44 -9.35 2.08 -16.83
CA THR A 44 -8.27 1.83 -15.89
C THR A 44 -8.09 3.07 -15.02
N ASN A 45 -8.42 2.97 -13.75
CA ASN A 45 -8.29 4.06 -12.80
C ASN A 45 -6.91 4.01 -12.14
N THR A 46 -6.18 5.12 -12.20
CA THR A 46 -4.85 5.22 -11.61
C THR A 46 -4.84 6.12 -10.38
N GLY A 47 -4.10 5.70 -9.37
CA GLY A 47 -3.87 6.49 -8.15
C GLY A 47 -2.39 6.57 -7.83
N ILE A 48 -2.02 7.55 -7.03
CA ILE A 48 -0.65 7.70 -6.50
C ILE A 48 -0.69 7.77 -4.98
N GLY A 49 0.35 7.23 -4.34
CA GLY A 49 0.50 7.24 -2.89
C GLY A 49 1.92 7.54 -2.46
N ILE A 50 2.04 8.09 -1.28
CA ILE A 50 3.30 8.25 -0.56
C ILE A 50 3.14 7.62 0.82
N THR A 51 4.10 6.80 1.22
CA THR A 51 4.03 5.98 2.43
C THR A 51 5.38 5.99 3.12
N ALA A 52 5.39 5.96 4.44
CA ALA A 52 6.55 5.61 5.24
C ALA A 52 6.42 4.17 5.68
N PHE A 53 7.50 3.40 5.66
CA PHE A 53 7.52 2.04 6.15
C PHE A 53 8.58 1.82 7.22
N ALA A 54 8.31 0.89 8.12
CA ALA A 54 9.25 0.33 9.07
C ALA A 54 9.19 -1.20 8.96
N ARG A 55 10.33 -1.85 8.74
CA ARG A 55 10.46 -3.29 8.57
C ARG A 55 11.43 -3.85 9.59
N VAL A 56 11.02 -4.92 10.28
CA VAL A 56 11.86 -5.68 11.19
C VAL A 56 12.18 -7.03 10.54
N ASN A 57 13.45 -7.32 10.35
CA ASN A 57 13.93 -8.54 9.71
C ASN A 57 14.30 -9.58 10.76
N LEU A 58 13.73 -10.77 10.66
CA LEU A 58 13.99 -11.93 11.53
C LEU A 58 14.49 -13.09 10.66
N LEU A 59 15.77 -13.08 10.31
CA LEU A 59 16.39 -14.05 9.39
C LEU A 59 15.67 -14.06 8.02
N LEU A 60 14.91 -15.11 7.75
CA LEU A 60 14.14 -15.30 6.51
C LEU A 60 12.79 -14.64 6.56
N PHE A 61 12.25 -14.37 7.74
CA PHE A 61 10.97 -13.69 7.91
C PHE A 61 11.14 -12.20 8.14
N TYR A 62 10.10 -11.43 7.90
CA TYR A 62 10.04 -10.03 8.28
C TYR A 62 8.62 -9.60 8.59
N GLY A 63 8.49 -8.60 9.47
CA GLY A 63 7.28 -7.84 9.69
C GLY A 63 7.48 -6.41 9.21
N GLN A 64 6.48 -5.81 8.55
CA GLN A 64 6.54 -4.44 8.05
C GLN A 64 5.25 -3.70 8.39
N GLY A 65 5.39 -2.54 9.01
CA GLY A 65 4.31 -1.58 9.20
C GLY A 65 4.45 -0.45 8.18
N GLU A 66 3.34 0.01 7.64
CA GLU A 66 3.29 1.13 6.69
C GLU A 66 2.22 2.11 7.11
N PHE A 67 2.50 3.40 6.88
CA PHE A 67 1.54 4.47 7.05
C PHE A 67 1.74 5.52 5.97
N GLY A 68 0.66 5.93 5.32
CA GLY A 68 0.76 6.83 4.19
C GLY A 68 -0.52 7.57 3.84
N TYR A 69 -0.44 8.25 2.72
CA TYR A 69 -1.52 9.00 2.12
C TYR A 69 -1.59 8.69 0.62
N SER A 70 -2.78 8.44 0.14
CA SER A 70 -2.97 8.13 -1.28
C SER A 70 -4.14 8.91 -1.87
N LYS A 71 -4.01 9.23 -3.16
CA LYS A 71 -5.05 9.84 -3.99
C LYS A 71 -5.35 8.91 -5.14
N SER A 72 -6.62 8.70 -5.41
CA SER A 72 -7.10 7.93 -6.56
C SER A 72 -8.19 8.72 -7.26
N ASN A 73 -8.10 8.82 -8.57
CA ASN A 73 -9.13 9.39 -9.40
C ASN A 73 -9.79 8.23 -10.14
N PHE A 74 -11.10 8.18 -10.18
CA PHE A 74 -11.82 7.23 -11.02
C PHE A 74 -13.03 7.90 -11.66
N SER A 75 -13.32 7.51 -12.88
CA SER A 75 -14.49 7.95 -13.64
C SER A 75 -15.48 6.80 -13.76
N VAL A 76 -16.74 7.09 -13.53
CA VAL A 76 -17.84 6.15 -13.75
C VAL A 76 -18.74 6.71 -14.87
N TYR A 77 -18.97 5.90 -15.88
CA TYR A 77 -19.92 6.22 -16.95
C TYR A 77 -21.25 5.55 -16.64
N GLN A 78 -22.30 6.35 -16.53
CA GLN A 78 -23.67 5.88 -16.36
C GLN A 78 -24.50 6.26 -17.57
N ASP A 79 -25.15 5.28 -18.20
CA ASP A 79 -26.05 5.50 -19.34
C ASP A 79 -27.13 6.54 -19.00
N GLY A 80 -27.18 7.61 -19.78
CA GLY A 80 -28.16 8.69 -19.61
C GLY A 80 -27.73 9.87 -18.73
N ILE A 81 -26.59 9.77 -17.99
CA ILE A 81 -26.12 10.86 -17.10
C ILE A 81 -24.73 11.37 -17.52
N GLY A 82 -23.97 10.60 -18.26
CA GLY A 82 -22.60 10.95 -18.68
C GLY A 82 -21.51 10.50 -17.74
N GLU A 83 -20.30 11.00 -17.95
CA GLU A 83 -19.10 10.67 -17.18
C GLU A 83 -19.06 11.49 -15.88
N THR A 84 -18.90 10.82 -14.74
CA THR A 84 -18.74 11.46 -13.43
C THR A 84 -17.37 11.10 -12.86
N GLU A 85 -16.55 12.12 -12.64
CA GLU A 85 -15.23 11.96 -11.99
C GLU A 85 -15.38 11.97 -10.47
N PHE A 86 -14.78 10.99 -9.83
CA PHE A 86 -14.62 10.89 -8.39
C PHE A 86 -13.15 11.04 -8.01
N LYS A 87 -12.87 11.91 -7.06
CA LYS A 87 -11.55 12.07 -6.46
C LYS A 87 -11.60 11.58 -5.02
N LEU A 88 -10.88 10.52 -4.74
CA LEU A 88 -10.76 9.95 -3.41
C LEU A 88 -9.35 10.22 -2.87
N ALA A 89 -9.27 10.79 -1.69
CA ALA A 89 -8.03 10.98 -0.99
C ALA A 89 -8.17 10.48 0.45
N GLY A 90 -7.14 9.83 0.98
CA GLY A 90 -7.22 9.26 2.33
C GLY A 90 -5.89 8.76 2.84
N THR A 91 -5.88 8.50 4.13
CA THR A 91 -4.77 7.84 4.83
C THR A 91 -4.92 6.34 4.74
N ASP A 92 -3.80 5.64 4.63
CA ASP A 92 -3.74 4.19 4.68
C ASP A 92 -2.68 3.71 5.67
N ALA A 93 -2.98 2.59 6.33
CA ALA A 93 -2.07 1.88 7.21
C ALA A 93 -2.05 0.41 6.80
N SER A 94 -0.87 -0.21 6.77
CA SER A 94 -0.72 -1.62 6.44
C SER A 94 0.15 -2.34 7.45
N LEU A 95 -0.20 -3.61 7.70
CA LEU A 95 0.64 -4.55 8.41
C LEU A 95 0.93 -5.74 7.48
N ILE A 96 2.20 -6.04 7.29
CA ILE A 96 2.68 -7.02 6.32
C ILE A 96 3.61 -8.00 7.04
N ALA A 97 3.43 -9.28 6.77
CA ALA A 97 4.35 -10.34 7.14
C ALA A 97 4.89 -10.98 5.86
N GLY A 98 6.18 -11.23 5.80
CA GLY A 98 6.78 -11.75 4.59
C GLY A 98 7.95 -12.71 4.84
N TYR A 99 8.31 -13.38 3.76
CA TYR A 99 9.38 -14.36 3.70
C TYR A 99 10.35 -14.02 2.56
N LYS A 100 11.66 -14.10 2.86
CA LYS A 100 12.74 -13.89 1.90
C LYS A 100 13.05 -15.21 1.20
N LEU A 101 12.62 -15.35 -0.06
CA LEU A 101 12.74 -16.58 -0.84
C LEU A 101 14.17 -16.88 -1.27
N VAL A 102 14.84 -15.87 -1.84
CA VAL A 102 16.16 -16.02 -2.44
C VAL A 102 17.04 -14.89 -1.95
N PRO A 103 18.03 -15.21 -1.11
CA PRO A 103 19.07 -14.24 -0.79
C PRO A 103 19.97 -14.07 -2.03
N LEU A 104 19.94 -12.90 -2.65
CA LEU A 104 20.84 -12.52 -3.75
C LEU A 104 22.23 -12.08 -3.19
N GLY A 105 22.67 -12.70 -2.11
CA GLY A 105 23.89 -12.36 -1.42
C GLY A 105 23.85 -10.97 -0.80
N LYS A 106 24.93 -10.19 -0.96
CA LYS A 106 25.03 -8.81 -0.48
C LYS A 106 24.22 -7.81 -1.32
N VAL A 107 23.71 -8.22 -2.47
CA VAL A 107 23.04 -7.31 -3.42
C VAL A 107 21.57 -7.13 -3.06
N GLY A 108 20.89 -8.17 -2.56
CA GLY A 108 19.48 -8.04 -2.25
C GLY A 108 18.76 -9.36 -1.95
N ASN A 109 17.45 -9.35 -2.06
CA ASN A 109 16.60 -10.54 -1.88
C ASN A 109 15.26 -10.40 -2.62
N VAL A 110 14.68 -11.55 -2.96
CA VAL A 110 13.31 -11.67 -3.45
C VAL A 110 12.41 -12.03 -2.27
N ARG A 111 11.26 -11.41 -2.16
CA ARG A 111 10.33 -11.56 -1.03
C ARG A 111 8.94 -11.95 -1.51
N LEU A 112 8.29 -12.82 -0.74
CA LEU A 112 6.85 -13.01 -0.78
C LEU A 112 6.24 -12.43 0.50
N PHE A 113 5.05 -11.88 0.40
CA PHE A 113 4.39 -11.33 1.56
C PHE A 113 2.86 -11.37 1.45
N VAL A 114 2.26 -11.38 2.64
CA VAL A 114 0.84 -11.18 2.84
C VAL A 114 0.65 -10.11 3.90
N GLY A 115 -0.50 -9.46 3.88
CA GLY A 115 -0.76 -8.39 4.85
C GLY A 115 -2.21 -7.96 4.88
N TYR A 116 -2.44 -6.97 5.69
CA TYR A 116 -3.73 -6.33 5.87
C TYR A 116 -3.57 -4.82 5.72
N ASN A 117 -4.46 -4.21 4.96
CA ASN A 117 -4.52 -2.78 4.75
C ASN A 117 -5.82 -2.21 5.31
N TRP A 118 -5.68 -1.10 5.98
CA TRP A 118 -6.76 -0.27 6.47
C TRP A 118 -6.66 1.11 5.82
N LYS A 119 -7.68 1.52 5.10
CA LYS A 119 -7.76 2.80 4.40
C LYS A 119 -8.93 3.62 4.90
N ASN A 120 -8.67 4.89 5.24
CA ASN A 120 -9.67 5.85 5.65
C ASN A 120 -9.70 7.00 4.65
N TYR A 121 -10.83 7.19 3.98
CA TYR A 121 -11.05 8.27 3.02
C TYR A 121 -11.48 9.54 3.74
N SER A 122 -10.64 10.59 3.67
CA SER A 122 -10.88 11.90 4.31
C SER A 122 -11.59 12.88 3.40
N ASP A 123 -11.31 12.81 2.09
CA ASP A 123 -11.89 13.70 1.08
C ASP A 123 -12.54 12.88 -0.04
N ILE A 124 -13.83 13.13 -0.23
CA ILE A 124 -14.62 12.60 -1.34
C ILE A 124 -15.19 13.80 -2.10
N SER A 125 -14.51 14.20 -3.19
CA SER A 125 -14.98 15.28 -4.05
C SER A 125 -15.72 14.69 -5.23
N LYS A 126 -16.99 15.11 -5.41
CA LYS A 126 -17.84 14.70 -6.52
C LYS A 126 -18.06 15.90 -7.44
N ASN A 127 -17.87 15.71 -8.72
CA ASN A 127 -18.19 16.73 -9.72
C ASN A 127 -19.49 16.29 -10.44
N ASN A 128 -20.61 16.47 -9.79
CA ASN A 128 -21.99 16.56 -10.27
C ASN A 128 -23.02 16.11 -9.23
N ASN A 129 -24.26 16.55 -9.37
CA ASN A 129 -25.42 16.53 -8.47
C ASN A 129 -26.01 15.13 -8.12
N LEU A 130 -25.20 14.09 -7.97
CA LEU A 130 -25.66 12.78 -7.48
C LEU A 130 -25.57 12.70 -5.96
N ASN A 131 -26.68 13.01 -5.29
CA ASN A 131 -26.80 13.07 -3.82
C ASN A 131 -26.97 11.72 -3.11
N SER A 132 -26.81 10.57 -3.76
CA SER A 132 -27.27 9.30 -3.19
C SER A 132 -26.27 8.15 -3.10
N ILE A 133 -24.95 8.36 -3.31
CA ILE A 133 -23.99 7.29 -3.06
C ILE A 133 -23.26 7.61 -1.76
N ALA A 134 -23.62 6.92 -0.67
CA ALA A 134 -22.92 6.92 0.59
C ALA A 134 -21.73 5.97 0.47
N LEU A 135 -20.55 6.51 0.14
CA LEU A 135 -19.31 5.75 0.18
C LEU A 135 -18.88 5.53 1.63
N GLU A 136 -18.63 4.29 2.03
CA GLU A 136 -18.06 3.99 3.33
C GLU A 136 -16.66 4.61 3.45
N LYS A 137 -16.44 5.33 4.56
CA LYS A 137 -15.17 6.01 4.83
C LYS A 137 -14.02 5.06 5.12
N ASN A 138 -14.33 3.87 5.58
CA ASN A 138 -13.35 2.85 5.96
C ASN A 138 -13.35 1.70 4.97
N ASN A 139 -12.20 1.38 4.43
CA ASN A 139 -12.02 0.24 3.54
C ASN A 139 -10.93 -0.68 4.10
N HIS A 140 -11.21 -1.97 4.10
CA HIS A 140 -10.32 -3.02 4.58
C HIS A 140 -9.95 -3.94 3.42
N SER A 141 -8.67 -4.31 3.31
CA SER A 141 -8.20 -5.18 2.23
C SER A 141 -7.15 -6.16 2.72
N ILE A 142 -7.15 -7.35 2.13
CA ILE A 142 -6.03 -8.29 2.25
C ILE A 142 -5.02 -7.97 1.16
N ILE A 143 -3.74 -7.96 1.54
CA ILE A 143 -2.61 -7.74 0.64
C ILE A 143 -1.94 -9.08 0.37
N GLY A 144 -1.65 -9.36 -0.90
CA GLY A 144 -0.73 -10.41 -1.32
C GLY A 144 0.25 -9.85 -2.33
N GLY A 145 1.53 -10.21 -2.25
CA GLY A 145 2.48 -9.62 -3.18
C GLY A 145 3.87 -10.24 -3.19
N VAL A 146 4.64 -9.75 -4.15
CA VAL A 146 6.06 -10.07 -4.33
C VAL A 146 6.87 -8.79 -4.30
N GLY A 147 8.09 -8.87 -3.78
CA GLY A 147 8.98 -7.73 -3.72
C GLY A 147 10.42 -8.13 -4.00
N VAL A 148 11.19 -7.16 -4.43
CA VAL A 148 12.63 -7.30 -4.65
C VAL A 148 13.34 -6.16 -3.94
N ASP A 149 14.29 -6.51 -3.09
CA ASP A 149 15.23 -5.56 -2.51
C ASP A 149 16.52 -5.60 -3.32
N VAL A 150 17.00 -4.42 -3.72
CA VAL A 150 18.31 -4.25 -4.36
C VAL A 150 19.02 -3.12 -3.63
N TRP A 151 20.06 -3.46 -2.90
CA TRP A 151 20.81 -2.50 -2.09
C TRP A 151 19.88 -1.72 -1.14
N LYS A 152 19.72 -0.40 -1.35
CA LYS A 152 18.84 0.47 -0.56
C LYS A 152 17.44 0.65 -1.17
N LEU A 153 17.20 0.09 -2.34
CA LEU A 153 15.90 0.17 -3.01
C LEU A 153 15.06 -1.06 -2.71
N THR A 154 13.75 -0.87 -2.67
CA THR A 154 12.74 -1.92 -2.56
C THR A 154 11.64 -1.68 -3.59
N PHE A 155 11.34 -2.71 -4.37
CA PHE A 155 10.26 -2.73 -5.37
C PHE A 155 9.24 -3.77 -4.94
N ASP A 156 7.98 -3.39 -4.89
CA ASP A 156 6.90 -4.32 -4.58
C ASP A 156 5.80 -4.26 -5.64
N VAL A 157 5.28 -5.42 -5.97
CA VAL A 157 4.03 -5.59 -6.73
C VAL A 157 3.04 -6.28 -5.81
N ARG A 158 1.90 -5.64 -5.57
CA ARG A 158 0.89 -6.05 -4.59
C ARG A 158 -0.46 -6.14 -5.23
N TYR A 159 -1.24 -7.10 -4.78
CA TYR A 159 -2.67 -7.17 -5.05
C TYR A 159 -3.43 -6.97 -3.74
N LEU A 160 -4.34 -6.02 -3.72
CA LEU A 160 -5.22 -5.75 -2.59
C LEU A 160 -6.62 -6.26 -2.96
N ALA A 161 -7.08 -7.25 -2.22
CA ALA A 161 -8.45 -7.77 -2.32
C ALA A 161 -9.32 -7.08 -1.27
N GLY A 162 -10.28 -6.27 -1.71
CA GLY A 162 -11.23 -5.60 -0.81
C GLY A 162 -12.08 -6.61 -0.04
N LEU A 163 -12.21 -6.40 1.26
CA LEU A 163 -13.06 -7.20 2.17
C LEU A 163 -14.40 -6.52 2.43
N THR A 164 -14.48 -5.21 2.20
CA THR A 164 -15.69 -4.41 2.42
C THR A 164 -16.47 -4.30 1.12
N ASP A 165 -17.74 -4.70 1.12
CA ASP A 165 -18.66 -4.47 0.02
C ASP A 165 -19.01 -2.98 0.00
N ILE A 166 -18.90 -2.37 -1.18
CA ILE A 166 -19.14 -0.92 -1.34
C ILE A 166 -20.63 -0.58 -1.38
N ASP A 167 -21.51 -1.55 -1.60
CA ASP A 167 -22.95 -1.33 -1.67
C ASP A 167 -23.74 -2.30 -0.79
N SER A 168 -24.62 -1.74 0.03
CA SER A 168 -25.53 -2.49 0.92
C SER A 168 -26.86 -2.86 0.26
N SER A 169 -27.02 -2.68 -1.04
CA SER A 169 -28.23 -3.04 -1.79
C SER A 169 -27.91 -3.90 -3.01
N ASP A 170 -28.05 -5.21 -2.86
CA ASP A 170 -28.20 -6.24 -3.90
C ASP A 170 -27.10 -6.42 -4.98
N GLY A 171 -25.85 -6.05 -4.72
CA GLY A 171 -24.77 -6.34 -5.66
C GLY A 171 -23.41 -6.48 -5.00
N GLU A 172 -22.84 -7.70 -4.92
CA GLU A 172 -21.44 -7.91 -4.50
C GLU A 172 -20.49 -7.22 -5.49
N ILE A 173 -20.00 -6.03 -5.14
CA ILE A 173 -18.96 -5.33 -5.88
C ILE A 173 -17.64 -5.54 -5.16
N LYS A 174 -16.82 -6.49 -5.64
CA LYS A 174 -15.47 -6.72 -5.12
C LYS A 174 -14.48 -5.86 -5.88
N THR A 175 -13.74 -5.03 -5.16
CA THR A 175 -12.68 -4.21 -5.73
C THR A 175 -11.33 -4.92 -5.63
N GLY A 176 -10.66 -5.07 -6.75
CA GLY A 176 -9.27 -5.52 -6.82
C GLY A 176 -8.36 -4.33 -7.17
N ILE A 177 -7.31 -4.11 -6.39
CA ILE A 177 -6.33 -3.04 -6.65
C ILE A 177 -4.96 -3.67 -6.84
N THR A 178 -4.35 -3.44 -8.00
CA THR A 178 -2.93 -3.74 -8.21
C THR A 178 -2.11 -2.50 -7.88
N ASN A 179 -1.15 -2.67 -6.96
CA ASN A 179 -0.27 -1.59 -6.49
C ASN A 179 1.18 -1.91 -6.85
N PHE A 180 1.86 -0.94 -7.43
CA PHE A 180 3.29 -0.96 -7.69
C PHE A 180 3.94 0.07 -6.79
N SER A 181 4.99 -0.31 -6.09
CA SER A 181 5.66 0.62 -5.18
C SER A 181 7.17 0.55 -5.27
N LEU A 182 7.79 1.71 -5.05
CA LEU A 182 9.23 1.92 -5.00
C LEU A 182 9.56 2.60 -3.68
N GLY A 183 10.38 1.96 -2.88
CA GLY A 183 10.84 2.48 -1.59
C GLY A 183 12.35 2.64 -1.51
N PHE A 184 12.78 3.48 -0.58
CA PHE A 184 14.19 3.69 -0.26
C PHE A 184 14.42 3.39 1.23
N LYS A 185 15.42 2.56 1.54
CA LYS A 185 15.81 2.16 2.89
C LYS A 185 16.93 3.06 3.39
N PHE A 186 16.72 3.78 4.49
CA PHE A 186 17.76 4.62 5.11
C PHE A 186 18.73 3.79 5.95
N LEU A 187 18.23 2.75 6.61
CA LEU A 187 18.95 1.82 7.49
C LEU A 187 18.90 0.42 6.92
#